data_d638b075193f4b4467623d19276c1b65
#
_entry.id   d638b075193f4b4467623d19276c1b65
#
_cell.length_a   1.000
_cell.length_b   1.000
_cell.length_c   1.000
_cell.angle_alpha   90.00
_cell.angle_beta   90.00
_cell.angle_gamma   90.00
#
_symmetry.space_group_name_H-M   'P 1'
#
loop_
_entity.id
_entity.type
_entity.pdbx_description
1 polymer ?
#
loop_
_entity_poly.entity_id
_entity_poly.type
_entity_poly.pdbx_seq_one_letter_code
_entity_poly.pdbx_strand_id
1 'polypeptide(L)'
;MIVETQKKFAVEIVYNGVTKPFEVESEERVAALLQQAIAVFRITQQPHLLSLFRQDGTVVPEGESVERAGLKPHEVLLLRPNAVKGGGGRLHLAAHIMSDTFGVLRRCGRGIRECAVFWTGPADEQLVDDIEHPRHTSSIAGYQIDDSWLTAFWLRLAASRRSVKVQVHTHPELAFHSAVDDGWPVVSQEGFLSIVIPNFASGEASLDYAWVGQLQANGRWRQLACPAEAISA
;
A
#
# COMPACT_ATOMS: atom_id res chain seq x y z
N MET A 1 45.36 0.88 17.40
CA MET A 1 44.33 0.85 16.33
C MET A 1 43.42 -0.34 16.63
N ILE A 2 42.22 -0.09 17.09
CA ILE A 2 41.20 -1.14 17.27
C ILE A 2 40.61 -1.33 15.87
N VAL A 3 40.85 -2.48 15.27
CA VAL A 3 40.15 -2.89 14.04
C VAL A 3 38.74 -3.22 14.48
N GLU A 4 37.80 -2.31 14.29
CA GLU A 4 36.38 -2.62 14.41
C GLU A 4 36.06 -3.73 13.39
N THR A 5 35.72 -4.90 13.91
CA THR A 5 35.33 -6.03 13.09
C THR A 5 33.97 -5.68 12.46
N GLN A 6 33.97 -5.39 11.17
CA GLN A 6 32.73 -5.18 10.41
C GLN A 6 31.83 -6.40 10.62
N LYS A 7 30.67 -6.17 11.26
CA LYS A 7 29.71 -7.22 11.56
C LYS A 7 28.91 -7.53 10.30
N LYS A 8 29.18 -8.69 9.69
CA LYS A 8 28.42 -9.21 8.53
C LYS A 8 27.28 -10.08 9.02
N PHE A 9 26.14 -9.97 8.36
CA PHE A 9 25.01 -10.86 8.56
C PHE A 9 24.13 -10.93 7.30
N ALA A 10 23.24 -11.92 7.23
CA ALA A 10 22.32 -12.08 6.12
C ALA A 10 20.95 -11.46 6.46
N VAL A 11 20.32 -10.82 5.48
CA VAL A 11 18.91 -10.47 5.43
C VAL A 11 18.25 -11.20 4.27
N GLU A 12 16.94 -11.34 4.32
CA GLU A 12 16.16 -11.92 3.22
C GLU A 12 15.37 -10.83 2.50
N ILE A 13 15.41 -10.80 1.17
CA ILE A 13 14.61 -9.85 0.39
C ILE A 13 13.61 -10.62 -0.47
N VAL A 14 12.35 -10.22 -0.35
CA VAL A 14 11.23 -10.77 -1.11
C VAL A 14 10.83 -9.81 -2.21
N TYR A 15 10.76 -10.31 -3.44
CA TYR A 15 10.23 -9.61 -4.61
C TYR A 15 9.34 -10.55 -5.41
N ASN A 16 8.10 -10.16 -5.66
CA ASN A 16 7.10 -10.96 -6.39
C ASN A 16 6.99 -12.42 -5.89
N GLY A 17 6.97 -12.61 -4.57
CA GLY A 17 6.86 -13.93 -3.94
C GLY A 17 8.15 -14.76 -3.96
N VAL A 18 9.23 -14.25 -4.53
CA VAL A 18 10.56 -14.93 -4.55
C VAL A 18 11.43 -14.34 -3.46
N THR A 19 11.91 -15.17 -2.55
CA THR A 19 12.84 -14.80 -1.48
C THR A 19 14.28 -15.12 -1.85
N LYS A 20 15.20 -14.19 -1.63
CA LYS A 20 16.63 -14.38 -1.78
C LYS A 20 17.41 -13.83 -0.61
N PRO A 21 18.47 -14.52 -0.15
CA PRO A 21 19.36 -14.03 0.91
C PRO A 21 20.36 -13.00 0.35
N PHE A 22 20.68 -12.00 1.17
CA PHE A 22 21.68 -10.97 0.91
C PHE A 22 22.59 -10.83 2.11
N GLU A 23 23.91 -10.90 1.89
CA GLU A 23 24.88 -10.57 2.92
C GLU A 23 25.07 -9.05 2.98
N VAL A 24 25.03 -8.49 4.18
CA VAL A 24 25.18 -7.06 4.43
C VAL A 24 26.24 -6.79 5.49
N GLU A 25 26.92 -5.65 5.39
CA GLU A 25 27.85 -5.16 6.39
C GLU A 25 27.23 -4.00 7.17
N SER A 26 27.54 -3.87 8.47
CA SER A 26 26.96 -2.85 9.33
C SER A 26 27.07 -1.43 8.78
N GLU A 27 28.20 -1.09 8.18
CA GLU A 27 28.50 0.22 7.61
C GLU A 27 27.97 0.41 6.17
N GLU A 28 27.51 -0.66 5.52
CA GLU A 28 26.96 -0.59 4.19
C GLU A 28 25.70 0.28 4.18
N ARG A 29 25.53 1.10 3.13
CA ARG A 29 24.31 1.90 2.98
C ARG A 29 23.15 1.03 2.48
N VAL A 30 21.97 1.27 3.02
CA VAL A 30 20.73 0.62 2.56
C VAL A 30 20.51 0.83 1.05
N ALA A 31 20.90 1.99 0.51
CA ALA A 31 20.86 2.23 -0.94
C ALA A 31 21.71 1.23 -1.74
N ALA A 32 22.87 0.78 -1.23
CA ALA A 32 23.70 -0.22 -1.90
C ALA A 32 23.03 -1.60 -1.88
N LEU A 33 22.47 -2.00 -0.73
CA LEU A 33 21.66 -3.22 -0.62
C LEU A 33 20.46 -3.20 -1.59
N LEU A 34 19.77 -2.06 -1.71
CA LEU A 34 18.68 -1.89 -2.67
C LEU A 34 19.16 -2.11 -4.12
N GLN A 35 20.30 -1.53 -4.51
CA GLN A 35 20.85 -1.71 -5.85
C GLN A 35 21.28 -3.17 -6.11
N GLN A 36 21.85 -3.83 -5.12
CA GLN A 36 22.17 -5.26 -5.21
C GLN A 36 20.90 -6.09 -5.40
N ALA A 37 19.83 -5.81 -4.65
CA ALA A 37 18.55 -6.50 -4.78
C ALA A 37 17.97 -6.31 -6.18
N ILE A 38 17.93 -5.09 -6.70
CA ILE A 38 17.48 -4.78 -8.06
C ILE A 38 18.25 -5.59 -9.10
N ALA A 39 19.57 -5.66 -8.96
CA ALA A 39 20.43 -6.43 -9.87
C ALA A 39 20.19 -7.94 -9.78
N VAL A 40 20.13 -8.51 -8.57
CA VAL A 40 19.93 -9.94 -8.32
C VAL A 40 18.56 -10.43 -8.79
N PHE A 41 17.52 -9.59 -8.66
CA PHE A 41 16.17 -9.87 -9.17
C PHE A 41 16.01 -9.51 -10.65
N ARG A 42 17.06 -8.95 -11.29
CA ARG A 42 17.08 -8.53 -12.71
C ARG A 42 15.96 -7.57 -13.07
N ILE A 43 15.70 -6.60 -12.20
CA ILE A 43 14.63 -5.63 -12.39
C ILE A 43 15.15 -4.53 -13.31
N THR A 44 14.61 -4.46 -14.53
CA THR A 44 15.01 -3.49 -15.56
C THR A 44 14.02 -2.35 -15.73
N GLN A 45 12.76 -2.54 -15.27
CA GLN A 45 11.71 -1.52 -15.39
C GLN A 45 11.64 -0.67 -14.13
N GLN A 46 11.91 0.60 -14.28
CA GLN A 46 11.79 1.65 -13.26
C GLN A 46 12.38 1.30 -11.87
N PRO A 47 13.64 0.81 -11.82
CA PRO A 47 14.26 0.39 -10.57
C PRO A 47 14.39 1.54 -9.53
N HIS A 48 14.42 2.80 -10.00
CA HIS A 48 14.50 3.99 -9.15
C HIS A 48 13.26 4.26 -8.30
N LEU A 49 12.15 3.57 -8.58
CA LEU A 49 10.91 3.68 -7.81
C LEU A 49 10.81 2.64 -6.70
N LEU A 50 11.73 1.69 -6.64
CA LEU A 50 11.71 0.64 -5.64
C LEU A 50 12.37 1.12 -4.36
N SER A 51 11.84 0.68 -3.23
CA SER A 51 12.43 0.81 -1.90
C SER A 51 12.29 -0.50 -1.13
N LEU A 52 13.12 -0.65 -0.10
CA LEU A 52 13.03 -1.76 0.83
C LEU A 52 12.06 -1.40 1.96
N PHE A 53 11.20 -2.32 2.30
CA PHE A 53 10.22 -2.19 3.37
C PHE A 53 10.39 -3.34 4.38
N ARG A 54 10.11 -3.07 5.64
CA ARG A 54 9.92 -4.12 6.65
C ARG A 54 8.58 -4.82 6.45
N GLN A 55 8.39 -5.95 7.10
CA GLN A 55 7.12 -6.67 7.05
C GLN A 55 5.93 -5.86 7.62
N ASP A 56 6.20 -4.95 8.55
CA ASP A 56 5.21 -4.02 9.10
C ASP A 56 4.88 -2.86 8.16
N GLY A 57 5.49 -2.83 6.96
CA GLY A 57 5.29 -1.80 5.96
C GLY A 57 6.14 -0.55 6.13
N THR A 58 6.98 -0.47 7.16
CA THR A 58 7.88 0.66 7.34
C THR A 58 8.96 0.68 6.26
N VAL A 59 9.18 1.83 5.65
CA VAL A 59 10.27 2.04 4.66
C VAL A 59 11.61 1.97 5.39
N VAL A 60 12.56 1.21 4.83
CA VAL A 60 13.95 1.22 5.31
C VAL A 60 14.66 2.44 4.71
N PRO A 61 15.21 3.37 5.51
CA PRO A 61 15.78 4.61 5.01
C PRO A 61 17.04 4.35 4.16
N GLU A 62 16.99 4.68 2.88
CA GLU A 62 18.07 4.41 1.92
C GLU A 62 19.37 5.20 2.21
N GLY A 63 19.23 6.37 2.82
CA GLY A 63 20.36 7.23 3.18
C GLY A 63 21.16 6.76 4.39
N GLU A 64 20.64 5.85 5.19
CA GLU A 64 21.25 5.35 6.41
C GLU A 64 22.14 4.12 6.14
N SER A 65 23.05 3.81 7.08
CA SER A 65 23.74 2.53 7.10
C SER A 65 22.80 1.42 7.58
N VAL A 66 23.12 0.16 7.25
CA VAL A 66 22.41 -1.04 7.71
C VAL A 66 22.24 -1.03 9.23
N GLU A 67 23.29 -0.62 9.97
CA GLU A 67 23.25 -0.52 11.43
C GLU A 67 22.30 0.57 11.91
N ARG A 68 22.39 1.78 11.35
CA ARG A 68 21.52 2.91 11.73
C ARG A 68 20.07 2.69 11.33
N ALA A 69 19.85 2.02 10.22
CA ALA A 69 18.52 1.59 9.81
C ALA A 69 17.98 0.48 10.74
N GLY A 70 18.82 -0.09 11.63
CA GLY A 70 18.43 -1.08 12.62
C GLY A 70 18.06 -2.43 12.03
N LEU A 71 18.64 -2.82 10.87
CA LEU A 71 18.41 -4.11 10.26
C LEU A 71 19.01 -5.22 11.12
N LYS A 72 18.31 -6.35 11.19
CA LYS A 72 18.69 -7.49 12.05
C LYS A 72 19.06 -8.71 11.22
N PRO A 73 19.90 -9.61 11.74
CA PRO A 73 20.17 -10.90 11.11
C PRO A 73 18.85 -11.64 10.80
N HIS A 74 18.76 -12.18 9.58
CA HIS A 74 17.59 -12.92 9.07
C HIS A 74 16.28 -12.09 8.99
N GLU A 75 16.37 -10.76 9.04
CA GLU A 75 15.21 -9.92 8.84
C GLU A 75 14.70 -10.06 7.39
N VAL A 76 13.40 -10.21 7.25
CA VAL A 76 12.74 -10.29 5.94
C VAL A 76 12.31 -8.89 5.52
N LEU A 77 12.82 -8.46 4.36
CA LEU A 77 12.49 -7.18 3.74
C LEU A 77 11.68 -7.40 2.46
N LEU A 78 10.78 -6.49 2.18
CA LEU A 78 9.97 -6.49 0.96
C LEU A 78 10.52 -5.47 -0.02
N LEU A 79 10.91 -5.90 -1.22
CA LEU A 79 11.28 -5.01 -2.32
C LEU A 79 10.02 -4.68 -3.12
N ARG A 80 9.58 -3.42 -3.09
CA ARG A 80 8.37 -3.00 -3.79
C ARG A 80 8.45 -1.52 -4.17
N PRO A 81 7.61 -1.04 -5.13
CA PRO A 81 7.51 0.38 -5.43
C PRO A 81 7.15 1.20 -4.19
N ASN A 82 7.86 2.31 -4.02
CA ASN A 82 7.54 3.28 -3.00
C ASN A 82 6.36 4.13 -3.49
N ALA A 83 5.20 3.95 -2.87
CA ALA A 83 4.05 4.81 -3.16
C ALA A 83 4.37 6.22 -2.66
N VAL A 84 4.50 7.17 -3.57
CA VAL A 84 4.82 8.56 -3.26
C VAL A 84 3.78 9.12 -2.29
N LYS A 85 4.25 9.80 -1.23
CA LYS A 85 3.46 10.37 -0.14
C LYS A 85 2.22 11.10 -0.63
N GLY A 86 1.04 10.62 -0.27
CA GLY A 86 -0.12 11.47 -0.16
C GLY A 86 0.14 12.46 0.99
N GLY A 87 0.34 13.75 0.68
CA GLY A 87 0.57 14.78 1.70
C GLY A 87 -0.62 14.85 2.66
N GLY A 88 -0.38 15.23 3.94
CA GLY A 88 -1.35 15.29 5.02
C GLY A 88 -2.43 16.38 4.86
N GLY A 89 -3.08 16.44 3.71
CA GLY A 89 -4.19 17.32 3.39
C GLY A 89 -5.47 16.54 3.08
N ARG A 90 -6.58 17.27 3.01
CA ARG A 90 -7.89 16.73 2.66
C ARG A 90 -7.91 16.35 1.18
N LEU A 91 -8.36 15.13 0.85
CA LEU A 91 -8.52 14.68 -0.53
C LEU A 91 -9.75 15.34 -1.16
N HIS A 92 -9.59 15.83 -2.38
CA HIS A 92 -10.68 16.33 -3.21
C HIS A 92 -11.10 15.26 -4.22
N LEU A 93 -12.38 14.94 -4.28
CA LEU A 93 -12.90 13.97 -5.23
C LEU A 93 -13.41 14.66 -6.49
N ALA A 94 -13.02 14.18 -7.67
CA ALA A 94 -13.71 14.52 -8.89
C ALA A 94 -15.15 13.98 -8.83
N ALA A 95 -16.10 14.72 -9.42
CA ALA A 95 -17.55 14.50 -9.24
C ALA A 95 -18.04 13.08 -9.56
N HIS A 96 -17.34 12.35 -10.44
CA HIS A 96 -17.73 11.00 -10.86
C HIS A 96 -17.22 9.88 -9.92
N ILE A 97 -16.24 10.15 -9.07
CA ILE A 97 -15.55 9.11 -8.26
C ILE A 97 -16.51 8.28 -7.41
N MET A 98 -17.44 8.94 -6.72
CA MET A 98 -18.41 8.23 -5.88
C MET A 98 -19.33 7.33 -6.68
N SER A 99 -19.94 7.85 -7.77
CA SER A 99 -20.85 7.08 -8.61
C SER A 99 -20.14 5.89 -9.27
N ASP A 100 -18.94 6.10 -9.76
CA ASP A 100 -18.15 5.05 -10.43
C ASP A 100 -17.68 3.99 -9.45
N THR A 101 -17.23 4.38 -8.24
CA THR A 101 -16.88 3.47 -7.15
C THR A 101 -18.04 2.52 -6.84
N PHE A 102 -19.22 3.07 -6.51
CA PHE A 102 -20.38 2.25 -6.20
C PHE A 102 -20.84 1.41 -7.39
N GLY A 103 -20.77 1.97 -8.61
CA GLY A 103 -21.06 1.25 -9.84
C GLY A 103 -20.17 0.04 -10.06
N VAL A 104 -18.85 0.15 -9.82
CA VAL A 104 -17.91 -0.97 -9.94
C VAL A 104 -18.14 -1.99 -8.84
N LEU A 105 -18.23 -1.56 -7.58
CA LEU A 105 -18.42 -2.45 -6.42
C LEU A 105 -19.68 -3.30 -6.55
N ARG A 106 -20.80 -2.71 -6.98
CA ARG A 106 -22.05 -3.44 -7.23
C ARG A 106 -21.95 -4.47 -8.35
N ARG A 107 -21.35 -4.10 -9.48
CA ARG A 107 -21.17 -5.02 -10.61
C ARG A 107 -20.23 -6.18 -10.26
N CYS A 108 -19.18 -5.91 -9.54
CA CYS A 108 -18.21 -6.90 -9.10
C CYS A 108 -18.79 -7.82 -8.01
N GLY A 109 -19.25 -7.24 -6.90
CA GLY A 109 -19.72 -7.98 -5.71
C GLY A 109 -21.06 -8.67 -5.90
N ARG A 110 -21.94 -8.12 -6.76
CA ARG A 110 -23.29 -8.64 -7.05
C ARG A 110 -24.15 -8.87 -5.79
N GLY A 111 -23.88 -8.17 -4.70
CA GLY A 111 -24.56 -8.31 -3.42
C GLY A 111 -24.30 -9.62 -2.67
N ILE A 112 -23.28 -10.40 -3.05
CA ILE A 112 -23.00 -11.73 -2.48
C ILE A 112 -21.51 -11.97 -2.17
N ARG A 113 -20.64 -11.06 -2.53
CA ARG A 113 -19.19 -11.17 -2.25
C ARG A 113 -18.55 -9.80 -2.14
N GLU A 114 -17.42 -9.75 -1.47
CA GLU A 114 -16.63 -8.53 -1.33
C GLU A 114 -15.99 -8.12 -2.66
N CYS A 115 -15.78 -6.83 -2.81
CA CYS A 115 -15.10 -6.24 -3.95
C CYS A 115 -14.26 -5.08 -3.47
N ALA A 116 -13.18 -4.75 -4.19
CA ALA A 116 -12.32 -3.63 -3.87
C ALA A 116 -12.07 -2.75 -5.09
N VAL A 117 -11.80 -1.48 -4.84
CA VAL A 117 -11.28 -0.51 -5.81
C VAL A 117 -10.21 0.35 -5.15
N PHE A 118 -9.31 0.92 -5.95
CA PHE A 118 -8.34 1.91 -5.50
C PHE A 118 -8.70 3.26 -6.11
N TRP A 119 -8.74 4.28 -5.27
CA TRP A 119 -8.81 5.65 -5.72
C TRP A 119 -7.41 6.16 -6.00
N THR A 120 -7.21 6.70 -7.18
CA THR A 120 -5.91 7.20 -7.63
C THR A 120 -5.99 8.66 -8.05
N GLY A 121 -4.84 9.31 -8.06
CA GLY A 121 -4.70 10.70 -8.51
C GLY A 121 -3.23 11.07 -8.73
N PRO A 122 -2.93 12.29 -9.20
CA PRO A 122 -1.55 12.76 -9.32
C PRO A 122 -0.78 12.59 -8.02
N ALA A 123 0.47 12.16 -8.09
CA ALA A 123 1.24 11.79 -6.90
C ALA A 123 1.47 12.96 -5.94
N ASP A 124 1.60 14.15 -6.47
CA ASP A 124 1.93 15.41 -5.79
C ASP A 124 0.70 16.27 -5.44
N GLU A 125 -0.53 15.80 -5.76
CA GLU A 125 -1.77 16.51 -5.48
C GLU A 125 -2.66 15.78 -4.48
N GLN A 126 -3.56 16.52 -3.84
CA GLN A 126 -4.62 15.98 -2.98
C GLN A 126 -5.91 15.69 -3.78
N LEU A 127 -5.78 15.35 -5.05
CA LEU A 127 -6.87 15.05 -5.96
C LEU A 127 -7.04 13.53 -6.14
N VAL A 128 -8.29 13.09 -6.13
CA VAL A 128 -8.72 11.77 -6.61
C VAL A 128 -9.55 11.99 -7.87
N ASP A 129 -9.03 11.56 -9.01
CA ASP A 129 -9.64 11.77 -10.32
C ASP A 129 -9.86 10.48 -11.12
N ASP A 130 -9.51 9.32 -10.54
CA ASP A 130 -9.70 8.03 -11.20
C ASP A 130 -9.85 6.90 -10.20
N ILE A 131 -10.47 5.79 -10.64
CA ILE A 131 -10.62 4.56 -9.87
C ILE A 131 -10.01 3.38 -10.63
N GLU A 132 -9.35 2.50 -9.90
CA GLU A 132 -8.77 1.27 -10.44
C GLU A 132 -9.42 0.06 -9.78
N HIS A 133 -9.97 -0.83 -10.61
CA HIS A 133 -10.55 -2.09 -10.15
C HIS A 133 -9.50 -3.20 -10.25
N PRO A 134 -8.96 -3.72 -9.14
CA PRO A 134 -7.93 -4.75 -9.17
C PRO A 134 -8.48 -6.08 -9.70
N ARG A 135 -7.64 -6.83 -10.41
CA ARG A 135 -7.92 -8.25 -10.63
C ARG A 135 -7.78 -8.96 -9.29
N HIS A 136 -8.84 -9.64 -8.87
CA HIS A 136 -8.89 -10.32 -7.57
C HIS A 136 -9.83 -11.51 -7.60
N THR A 137 -9.64 -12.43 -6.65
CA THR A 137 -10.64 -13.42 -6.25
C THR A 137 -11.38 -12.90 -5.03
N SER A 138 -12.65 -13.27 -4.88
CA SER A 138 -13.45 -12.80 -3.75
C SER A 138 -14.49 -13.81 -3.29
N SER A 139 -14.86 -13.70 -2.02
CA SER A 139 -15.89 -14.47 -1.33
C SER A 139 -16.82 -13.54 -0.54
N ILE A 140 -17.70 -14.10 0.25
CA ILE A 140 -18.54 -13.34 1.19
C ILE A 140 -17.73 -12.71 2.33
N ALA A 141 -16.53 -13.24 2.61
CA ALA A 141 -15.73 -12.90 3.80
C ALA A 141 -14.32 -12.39 3.47
N GLY A 142 -14.10 -11.91 2.25
CA GLY A 142 -12.82 -11.32 1.88
C GLY A 142 -12.52 -11.39 0.39
N TYR A 143 -11.46 -10.71 0.01
CA TYR A 143 -10.92 -10.70 -1.35
C TYR A 143 -9.41 -10.85 -1.31
N GLN A 144 -8.83 -11.34 -2.40
CA GLN A 144 -7.38 -11.44 -2.59
C GLN A 144 -7.01 -10.89 -3.95
N ILE A 145 -6.18 -9.86 -3.97
CA ILE A 145 -5.70 -9.23 -5.20
C ILE A 145 -4.64 -10.13 -5.85
N ASP A 146 -4.67 -10.18 -7.18
CA ASP A 146 -3.68 -10.90 -7.98
C ASP A 146 -2.33 -10.15 -7.94
N ASP A 147 -1.28 -10.82 -7.47
CA ASP A 147 0.05 -10.23 -7.29
C ASP A 147 0.66 -9.73 -8.60
N SER A 148 0.43 -10.44 -9.70
CA SER A 148 0.95 -10.03 -11.01
C SER A 148 0.26 -8.76 -11.52
N TRP A 149 -1.04 -8.63 -11.28
CA TRP A 149 -1.80 -7.42 -11.57
C TRP A 149 -1.31 -6.26 -10.71
N LEU A 150 -1.14 -6.49 -9.40
CA LEU A 150 -0.69 -5.47 -8.46
C LEU A 150 0.70 -4.94 -8.82
N THR A 151 1.63 -5.82 -9.21
CA THR A 151 2.95 -5.42 -9.68
C THR A 151 2.87 -4.54 -10.93
N ALA A 152 2.10 -4.95 -11.94
CA ALA A 152 1.91 -4.17 -13.17
C ALA A 152 1.22 -2.82 -12.90
N PHE A 153 0.28 -2.80 -11.97
CA PHE A 153 -0.42 -1.60 -11.51
C PHE A 153 0.53 -0.57 -10.90
N TRP A 154 1.40 -0.99 -9.98
CA TRP A 154 2.40 -0.11 -9.37
C TRP A 154 3.36 0.49 -10.41
N LEU A 155 3.83 -0.31 -11.35
CA LEU A 155 4.70 0.16 -12.43
C LEU A 155 4.00 1.19 -13.31
N ARG A 156 2.72 0.99 -13.63
CA ARG A 156 1.91 1.92 -14.41
C ARG A 156 1.68 3.24 -13.67
N LEU A 157 1.30 3.20 -12.40
CA LEU A 157 1.12 4.40 -11.58
C LEU A 157 2.39 5.24 -11.53
N ALA A 158 3.51 4.58 -11.29
CA ALA A 158 4.80 5.24 -11.22
C ALA A 158 5.19 5.90 -12.56
N ALA A 159 5.00 5.21 -13.70
CA ALA A 159 5.25 5.75 -15.04
C ALA A 159 4.41 7.00 -15.35
N SER A 160 3.17 7.04 -14.84
CA SER A 160 2.24 8.15 -15.02
C SER A 160 2.30 9.20 -13.91
N ARG A 161 3.23 9.09 -12.95
CA ARG A 161 3.36 9.95 -11.76
C ARG A 161 2.05 10.05 -10.97
N ARG A 162 1.39 8.92 -10.81
CA ARG A 162 0.16 8.78 -10.03
C ARG A 162 0.42 7.96 -8.77
N SER A 163 -0.48 8.07 -7.80
CA SER A 163 -0.43 7.29 -6.56
C SER A 163 -1.81 6.79 -6.16
N VAL A 164 -1.86 5.70 -5.40
CA VAL A 164 -3.06 5.29 -4.69
C VAL A 164 -3.27 6.22 -3.51
N LYS A 165 -4.44 6.82 -3.42
CA LYS A 165 -4.84 7.75 -2.35
C LYS A 165 -5.67 7.03 -1.29
N VAL A 166 -6.54 6.11 -1.72
CA VAL A 166 -7.50 5.41 -0.85
C VAL A 166 -7.68 3.98 -1.36
N GLN A 167 -7.74 3.03 -0.44
CA GLN A 167 -8.32 1.72 -0.74
C GLN A 167 -9.78 1.71 -0.29
N VAL A 168 -10.66 1.17 -1.13
CA VAL A 168 -12.09 1.04 -0.85
C VAL A 168 -12.50 -0.40 -1.05
N HIS A 169 -13.20 -1.00 -0.09
CA HIS A 169 -13.78 -2.33 -0.25
C HIS A 169 -15.16 -2.44 0.40
N THR A 170 -15.82 -3.55 0.17
CA THR A 170 -17.16 -3.79 0.68
C THR A 170 -17.18 -4.90 1.71
N HIS A 171 -18.07 -4.78 2.70
CA HIS A 171 -18.47 -5.85 3.63
C HIS A 171 -19.92 -6.27 3.43
N PRO A 172 -20.31 -7.48 3.85
CA PRO A 172 -21.67 -8.00 3.66
C PRO A 172 -22.75 -7.25 4.46
N GLU A 173 -22.41 -6.76 5.64
CA GLU A 173 -23.35 -6.12 6.57
C GLU A 173 -22.80 -4.77 7.03
N LEU A 174 -22.21 -4.72 8.22
CA LEU A 174 -21.71 -3.48 8.82
C LEU A 174 -20.36 -3.06 8.23
N ALA A 175 -20.12 -1.77 8.19
CA ALA A 175 -18.83 -1.20 7.87
C ALA A 175 -17.93 -1.22 9.12
N PHE A 176 -16.86 -1.98 9.07
CA PHE A 176 -15.79 -2.03 10.08
C PHE A 176 -14.49 -2.46 9.41
N HIS A 177 -13.37 -2.23 10.04
CA HIS A 177 -12.09 -2.75 9.57
C HIS A 177 -11.77 -4.04 10.32
N SER A 178 -11.64 -5.13 9.59
CA SER A 178 -11.36 -6.44 10.17
C SER A 178 -9.88 -6.59 10.54
N ALA A 179 -9.53 -7.60 11.33
CA ALA A 179 -8.13 -7.91 11.63
C ALA A 179 -7.32 -8.30 10.37
N VAL A 180 -7.99 -8.80 9.33
CA VAL A 180 -7.36 -9.08 8.04
C VAL A 180 -7.05 -7.76 7.31
N ASP A 181 -8.01 -6.83 7.27
CA ASP A 181 -7.81 -5.49 6.67
C ASP A 181 -6.71 -4.72 7.40
N ASP A 182 -6.64 -4.85 8.73
CA ASP A 182 -5.60 -4.23 9.56
C ASP A 182 -4.19 -4.70 9.18
N GLY A 183 -4.05 -5.98 8.84
CA GLY A 183 -2.77 -6.60 8.54
C GLY A 183 -2.25 -6.36 7.12
N TRP A 184 -3.11 -5.95 6.18
CA TRP A 184 -2.77 -5.92 4.76
C TRP A 184 -3.16 -4.61 4.04
N PRO A 185 -2.70 -3.43 4.51
CA PRO A 185 -2.91 -2.21 3.75
C PRO A 185 -2.17 -2.27 2.41
N VAL A 186 -2.84 -1.89 1.33
CA VAL A 186 -2.21 -1.84 0.00
C VAL A 186 -1.09 -0.78 -0.06
N VAL A 187 -1.19 0.25 0.77
CA VAL A 187 -0.17 1.28 1.01
C VAL A 187 0.08 1.39 2.51
N SER A 188 1.32 1.13 2.94
CA SER A 188 1.71 1.15 4.36
C SER A 188 2.30 2.49 4.78
N GLN A 189 1.65 3.59 4.41
CA GLN A 189 2.14 4.94 4.68
C GLN A 189 1.21 5.68 5.64
N GLU A 190 1.80 6.41 6.60
CA GLU A 190 1.05 7.33 7.45
C GLU A 190 0.18 8.29 6.62
N GLY A 191 -1.07 8.45 7.05
CA GLY A 191 -2.05 9.28 6.37
C GLY A 191 -2.85 8.55 5.28
N PHE A 192 -2.47 7.32 4.89
CA PHE A 192 -3.22 6.53 3.92
C PHE A 192 -4.64 6.24 4.43
N LEU A 193 -5.62 6.27 3.53
CA LEU A 193 -7.02 6.06 3.87
C LEU A 193 -7.53 4.68 3.43
N SER A 194 -8.32 4.06 4.29
CA SER A 194 -9.12 2.87 3.97
C SER A 194 -10.59 3.16 4.20
N ILE A 195 -11.43 2.74 3.27
CA ILE A 195 -12.88 2.90 3.33
C ILE A 195 -13.53 1.52 3.22
N VAL A 196 -14.39 1.20 4.17
CA VAL A 196 -15.23 0.01 4.11
C VAL A 196 -16.68 0.43 3.90
N ILE A 197 -17.29 -0.06 2.82
CA ILE A 197 -18.68 0.23 2.45
C ILE A 197 -19.55 -0.95 2.85
N PRO A 198 -20.64 -0.73 3.63
CA PRO A 198 -21.50 -1.80 4.09
C PRO A 198 -22.41 -2.34 2.99
N ASN A 199 -23.04 -3.50 3.27
CA ASN A 199 -24.09 -4.11 2.46
C ASN A 199 -23.70 -4.30 0.98
N PHE A 200 -22.42 -4.68 0.71
CA PHE A 200 -21.90 -4.84 -0.66
C PHE A 200 -22.16 -3.64 -1.58
N ALA A 201 -22.14 -2.43 -1.01
CA ALA A 201 -22.43 -1.16 -1.69
C ALA A 201 -23.85 -1.09 -2.29
N SER A 202 -24.83 -1.81 -1.76
CA SER A 202 -26.21 -1.80 -2.28
C SER A 202 -26.99 -0.52 -1.94
N GLY A 203 -26.53 0.23 -0.93
CA GLY A 203 -27.13 1.50 -0.49
C GLY A 203 -26.83 2.68 -1.41
N GLU A 204 -27.21 3.88 -1.01
CA GLU A 204 -26.89 5.12 -1.72
C GLU A 204 -25.37 5.31 -1.89
N ALA A 205 -24.96 6.00 -2.97
CA ALA A 205 -23.55 6.28 -3.25
C ALA A 205 -23.06 7.42 -2.36
N SER A 206 -22.89 7.12 -1.07
CA SER A 206 -22.46 8.04 -0.02
C SER A 206 -21.50 7.34 0.94
N LEU A 207 -20.66 8.10 1.62
CA LEU A 207 -19.79 7.63 2.71
C LEU A 207 -20.43 7.76 4.09
N ASP A 208 -21.66 8.20 4.23
CA ASP A 208 -22.33 8.46 5.52
C ASP A 208 -22.40 7.20 6.41
N TYR A 209 -22.49 6.03 5.79
CA TYR A 209 -22.54 4.74 6.49
C TYR A 209 -21.24 3.93 6.36
N ALA A 210 -20.21 4.50 5.73
CA ALA A 210 -18.93 3.85 5.56
C ALA A 210 -18.10 3.96 6.85
N TRP A 211 -17.27 2.94 7.08
CA TRP A 211 -16.14 3.10 7.97
C TRP A 211 -14.99 3.75 7.21
N VAL A 212 -14.41 4.80 7.74
CA VAL A 212 -13.24 5.47 7.15
C VAL A 212 -12.14 5.50 8.20
N GLY A 213 -11.00 4.96 7.86
CA GLY A 213 -9.82 4.93 8.69
C GLY A 213 -8.61 5.55 8.04
N GLN A 214 -7.76 6.11 8.88
CA GLN A 214 -6.47 6.67 8.51
C GLN A 214 -5.33 5.91 9.17
N LEU A 215 -4.38 5.46 8.38
CA LEU A 215 -3.19 4.76 8.87
C LEU A 215 -2.29 5.73 9.63
N GLN A 216 -1.89 5.35 10.84
CA GLN A 216 -1.03 6.15 11.71
C GLN A 216 0.43 5.71 11.55
N ALA A 217 1.37 6.56 12.01
CA ALA A 217 2.81 6.28 12.00
C ALA A 217 3.20 4.96 12.69
N ASN A 218 2.41 4.51 13.67
CA ASN A 218 2.62 3.26 14.40
C ASN A 218 2.02 2.02 13.69
N GLY A 219 1.56 2.16 12.44
CA GLY A 219 0.95 1.09 11.66
C GLY A 219 -0.49 0.72 12.05
N ARG A 220 -1.11 1.46 12.97
CA ARG A 220 -2.50 1.23 13.39
C ARG A 220 -3.46 2.15 12.64
N TRP A 221 -4.67 1.66 12.42
CA TRP A 221 -5.75 2.44 11.85
C TRP A 221 -6.47 3.27 12.92
N ARG A 222 -6.67 4.54 12.65
CA ARG A 222 -7.53 5.43 13.43
C ARG A 222 -8.80 5.67 12.63
N GLN A 223 -9.94 5.23 13.17
CA GLN A 223 -11.24 5.59 12.58
C GLN A 223 -11.47 7.10 12.67
N LEU A 224 -11.90 7.69 11.56
CA LEU A 224 -12.30 9.10 11.53
C LEU A 224 -13.73 9.26 12.07
N ALA A 225 -13.99 10.36 12.76
CA ALA A 225 -15.32 10.64 13.30
C ALA A 225 -16.34 10.92 12.18
N CYS A 226 -15.88 11.52 11.08
CA CYS A 226 -16.65 11.61 9.85
C CYS A 226 -15.72 11.61 8.61
N PRO A 227 -16.19 11.15 7.45
CA PRO A 227 -15.41 11.16 6.21
C PRO A 227 -14.89 12.54 5.83
N ALA A 228 -15.64 13.60 6.15
CA ALA A 228 -15.30 14.98 5.86
C ALA A 228 -14.00 15.48 6.54
N GLU A 229 -13.47 14.77 7.52
CA GLU A 229 -12.14 15.09 8.09
C GLU A 229 -11.02 14.95 7.07
N ALA A 230 -11.12 13.98 6.17
CA ALA A 230 -10.06 13.64 5.23
C ALA A 230 -10.47 13.75 3.74
N ILE A 231 -11.78 13.82 3.44
CA ILE A 231 -12.31 13.76 2.08
C ILE A 231 -13.30 14.92 1.89
N SER A 232 -13.23 15.58 0.72
CA SER A 232 -14.20 16.56 0.25
C SER A 232 -14.63 16.21 -1.17
N ALA A 233 -15.92 16.27 -1.43
CA ALA A 233 -16.50 16.18 -2.76
C ALA A 233 -16.50 17.53 -3.46
#